data_14253f9a248cd7b43523462dc6d4470a
#
_entry.id   14253f9a248cd7b43523462dc6d4470a
#
_cell.length_a   1.000
_cell.length_b   1.000
_cell.length_c   1.000
_cell.angle_alpha   90.00
_cell.angle_beta   90.00
_cell.angle_gamma   90.00
#
_symmetry.space_group_name_H-M   'P 1'
#
loop_
_entity.id
_entity.type
_entity.pdbx_description
1 polymer ?
#
loop_
_entity_poly.entity_id
_entity_poly.type
_entity_poly.pdbx_seq_one_letter_code
_entity_poly.pdbx_strand_id
1 'polypeptide(L)'
;TGLHTGHCFIRGNGKDNLRPEDVTVAEVLKRADYATGQVGKWGLGHEGSTGLPTRQGFDFFFGYLDQHHAHLFYPTFLVKNEKRVKLRNIVPDEGQWGQGVASKKIDYSPALMNKETLGFIDAHKDERFFLYLSYTLPHANNEAMRKTGDGTAVPSHGIYKNKKWTKQNKGQAAMVTYLDDMVGQVVKRLET
;
A
#
# COMPACT_ATOMS: atom_id res chain seq x y z
N THR A 1 -17.75 3.04 0.25
CA THR A 1 -18.60 3.87 -0.62
C THR A 1 -20.11 3.65 -0.41
N GLY A 2 -20.54 2.57 0.23
CA GLY A 2 -21.96 2.21 0.35
C GLY A 2 -22.62 1.70 -0.94
N LEU A 3 -21.88 1.59 -2.03
CA LEU A 3 -22.37 1.16 -3.34
C LEU A 3 -22.27 -0.35 -3.55
N HIS A 4 -22.54 -1.15 -2.53
CA HIS A 4 -22.39 -2.61 -2.61
C HIS A 4 -23.64 -3.35 -3.08
N THR A 5 -24.71 -2.67 -3.43
CA THR A 5 -25.97 -3.27 -3.93
C THR A 5 -26.01 -3.36 -5.46
N GLY A 6 -24.89 -3.70 -6.11
CA GLY A 6 -24.82 -3.85 -7.56
C GLY A 6 -24.40 -2.60 -8.36
N HIS A 7 -24.04 -1.53 -7.69
CA HIS A 7 -23.68 -0.26 -8.33
C HIS A 7 -22.19 0.11 -8.18
N CYS A 8 -21.31 -0.85 -7.84
CA CYS A 8 -19.88 -0.61 -7.84
C CYS A 8 -19.32 -0.71 -9.26
N PHE A 9 -18.87 0.40 -9.83
CA PHE A 9 -18.29 0.48 -11.17
C PHE A 9 -16.77 0.31 -11.15
N ILE A 10 -16.12 0.55 -10.01
CA ILE A 10 -14.66 0.47 -9.89
C ILE A 10 -14.25 -0.98 -9.78
N ARG A 11 -13.64 -1.51 -10.85
CA ARG A 11 -13.24 -2.91 -10.94
C ARG A 11 -11.73 -3.02 -11.15
N GLY A 12 -11.02 -3.46 -10.12
CA GLY A 12 -9.58 -3.77 -10.21
C GLY A 12 -8.76 -2.64 -10.82
N ASN A 13 -8.15 -2.90 -11.96
CA ASN A 13 -7.29 -1.95 -12.67
C ASN A 13 -8.06 -1.08 -13.70
N GLY A 14 -9.33 -0.83 -13.46
CA GLY A 14 -10.16 0.04 -14.28
C GLY A 14 -9.73 1.50 -14.22
N LYS A 15 -10.25 2.30 -15.17
CA LYS A 15 -10.04 3.76 -15.19
C LYS A 15 -11.08 4.51 -14.36
N ASP A 16 -12.03 3.78 -13.79
CA ASP A 16 -13.10 4.36 -13.00
C ASP A 16 -12.58 4.86 -11.66
N ASN A 17 -13.04 6.03 -11.28
CA ASN A 17 -12.65 6.67 -10.03
C ASN A 17 -13.87 6.90 -9.15
N LEU A 18 -13.65 7.08 -7.84
CA LEU A 18 -14.67 7.66 -6.98
C LEU A 18 -15.08 9.05 -7.50
N ARG A 19 -16.36 9.31 -7.49
CA ARG A 19 -16.94 10.57 -7.92
C ARG A 19 -16.97 11.57 -6.74
N PRO A 20 -17.07 12.86 -6.99
CA PRO A 20 -17.15 13.86 -5.91
C PRO A 20 -18.34 13.67 -4.97
N GLU A 21 -19.43 13.09 -5.47
CA GLU A 21 -20.65 12.82 -4.70
C GLU A 21 -20.64 11.50 -3.91
N ASP A 22 -19.65 10.63 -4.15
CA ASP A 22 -19.51 9.37 -3.41
C ASP A 22 -19.01 9.65 -1.99
N VAL A 23 -19.82 9.32 -1.00
CA VAL A 23 -19.47 9.53 0.41
C VAL A 23 -18.66 8.37 0.95
N THR A 24 -17.47 8.65 1.46
CA THR A 24 -16.58 7.66 2.08
C THR A 24 -16.69 7.68 3.62
N VAL A 25 -16.23 6.59 4.24
CA VAL A 25 -16.13 6.54 5.70
C VAL A 25 -15.18 7.61 6.25
N ALA A 26 -14.12 7.94 5.52
CA ALA A 26 -13.17 8.99 5.92
C ALA A 26 -13.83 10.36 5.96
N GLU A 27 -14.66 10.71 4.98
CA GLU A 27 -15.42 11.97 4.99
C GLU A 27 -16.41 12.05 6.13
N VAL A 28 -17.09 10.93 6.47
CA VAL A 28 -18.01 10.88 7.60
C VAL A 28 -17.26 11.10 8.91
N LEU A 29 -16.12 10.42 9.11
CA LEU A 29 -15.32 10.56 10.33
C LEU A 29 -14.65 11.94 10.43
N LYS A 30 -14.21 12.50 9.30
CA LYS A 30 -13.67 13.87 9.26
C LYS A 30 -14.68 14.90 9.73
N ARG A 31 -15.98 14.76 9.39
CA ARG A 31 -17.07 15.62 9.92
C ARG A 31 -17.29 15.46 11.43
N ALA A 32 -16.77 14.38 12.03
CA ALA A 32 -16.80 14.11 13.46
C ALA A 32 -15.45 14.43 14.14
N ASP A 33 -14.64 15.31 13.52
CA ASP A 33 -13.32 15.77 13.99
C ASP A 33 -12.31 14.65 14.21
N TYR A 34 -12.29 13.63 13.33
CA TYR A 34 -11.21 12.66 13.28
C TYR A 34 -10.12 13.11 12.31
N ALA A 35 -8.86 13.05 12.72
CA ALA A 35 -7.74 13.05 11.79
C ALA A 35 -7.79 11.77 10.96
N THR A 36 -7.66 11.85 9.63
CA THR A 36 -7.90 10.71 8.74
C THR A 36 -6.66 10.37 7.91
N GLY A 37 -6.19 9.13 7.99
CA GLY A 37 -5.02 8.65 7.24
C GLY A 37 -5.29 7.35 6.49
N GLN A 38 -4.62 7.20 5.33
CA GLN A 38 -4.59 5.95 4.58
C GLN A 38 -3.16 5.62 4.18
N VAL A 39 -2.71 4.41 4.49
CA VAL A 39 -1.39 3.90 4.10
C VAL A 39 -1.53 2.54 3.44
N GLY A 40 -0.96 2.42 2.23
CA GLY A 40 -0.98 1.17 1.48
C GLY A 40 -1.54 1.32 0.06
N LYS A 41 -2.33 0.34 -0.38
CA LYS A 41 -2.93 0.32 -1.71
C LYS A 41 -4.31 0.99 -1.70
N TRP A 42 -4.52 1.93 -2.65
CA TRP A 42 -5.79 2.61 -2.85
C TRP A 42 -6.64 1.94 -3.94
N GLY A 43 -6.43 2.26 -5.19
CA GLY A 43 -7.11 1.66 -6.33
C GLY A 43 -8.50 2.25 -6.65
N LEU A 44 -8.86 3.38 -6.07
CA LEU A 44 -10.16 4.03 -6.27
C LEU A 44 -10.04 5.41 -6.93
N GLY A 45 -8.85 5.75 -7.41
CA GLY A 45 -8.55 6.98 -8.11
C GLY A 45 -7.10 7.07 -8.54
N HIS A 46 -6.84 7.86 -9.57
CA HIS A 46 -5.53 8.09 -10.18
C HIS A 46 -5.02 9.50 -9.90
N GLU A 47 -3.78 9.78 -10.22
CA GLU A 47 -3.21 11.13 -10.16
C GLU A 47 -4.09 12.14 -10.90
N GLY A 48 -4.43 13.23 -10.23
CA GLY A 48 -5.28 14.29 -10.76
C GLY A 48 -6.79 14.01 -10.76
N SER A 49 -7.24 12.78 -10.46
CA SER A 49 -8.66 12.43 -10.45
C SER A 49 -9.39 12.89 -9.18
N THR A 50 -10.72 12.92 -9.25
CA THR A 50 -11.59 13.17 -8.09
C THR A 50 -11.50 12.07 -7.04
N GLY A 51 -11.13 10.85 -7.45
CA GLY A 51 -11.03 9.68 -6.58
C GLY A 51 -9.73 9.58 -5.77
N LEU A 52 -8.85 10.59 -5.76
CA LEU A 52 -7.67 10.59 -4.90
C LEU A 52 -8.05 10.47 -3.42
N PRO A 53 -7.28 9.75 -2.58
CA PRO A 53 -7.57 9.63 -1.15
C PRO A 53 -7.79 10.98 -0.47
N THR A 54 -6.96 11.97 -0.77
CA THR A 54 -7.03 13.32 -0.21
C THR A 54 -8.26 14.11 -0.66
N ARG A 55 -8.91 13.71 -1.75
CA ARG A 55 -10.17 14.27 -2.25
C ARG A 55 -11.38 13.46 -1.81
N GLN A 56 -11.15 12.37 -1.10
CA GLN A 56 -12.13 11.42 -0.59
C GLN A 56 -12.05 11.29 0.94
N GLY A 57 -11.74 12.42 1.61
CA GLY A 57 -11.82 12.56 3.06
C GLY A 57 -10.58 12.18 3.86
N PHE A 58 -9.49 11.72 3.24
CA PHE A 58 -8.26 11.46 3.96
C PHE A 58 -7.36 12.70 4.01
N ASP A 59 -6.89 13.09 5.20
CA ASP A 59 -5.93 14.17 5.42
C ASP A 59 -4.51 13.76 5.01
N PHE A 60 -4.23 12.47 5.14
CA PHE A 60 -2.94 11.86 4.84
C PHE A 60 -3.09 10.62 3.97
N PHE A 61 -2.22 10.50 2.98
CA PHE A 61 -2.06 9.32 2.14
C PHE A 61 -0.59 8.99 1.92
N PHE A 62 -0.23 7.71 2.04
CA PHE A 62 1.07 7.23 1.58
C PHE A 62 0.96 5.81 1.01
N GLY A 63 1.36 5.63 -0.26
CA GLY A 63 1.31 4.29 -0.87
C GLY A 63 1.16 4.28 -2.37
N TYR A 64 0.38 3.32 -2.85
CA TYR A 64 0.09 3.09 -4.26
C TYR A 64 -1.31 3.55 -4.63
N LEU A 65 -1.43 4.37 -5.66
CA LEU A 65 -2.74 4.72 -6.23
C LEU A 65 -3.29 3.60 -7.12
N ASP A 66 -2.41 2.88 -7.83
CA ASP A 66 -2.78 1.87 -8.81
C ASP A 66 -2.60 0.43 -8.31
N GLN A 67 -3.47 -0.47 -8.77
CA GLN A 67 -3.49 -1.88 -8.39
C GLN A 67 -2.28 -2.65 -8.95
N HIS A 68 -1.87 -2.40 -10.21
CA HIS A 68 -0.71 -3.04 -10.82
C HIS A 68 0.59 -2.55 -10.20
N HIS A 69 0.68 -1.23 -9.94
CA HIS A 69 1.83 -0.65 -9.24
C HIS A 69 2.06 -1.34 -7.89
N ALA A 70 0.97 -1.65 -7.18
CA ALA A 70 1.02 -2.29 -5.86
C ALA A 70 1.52 -3.75 -5.87
N HIS A 71 1.71 -4.38 -7.03
CA HIS A 71 2.39 -5.67 -7.13
C HIS A 71 3.89 -5.57 -6.88
N LEU A 72 4.49 -4.38 -7.07
CA LEU A 72 5.93 -4.18 -7.02
C LEU A 72 6.37 -3.64 -5.66
N PHE A 73 7.07 -4.47 -4.87
CA PHE A 73 7.57 -4.11 -3.53
C PHE A 73 8.84 -3.26 -3.53
N TYR A 74 9.46 -3.06 -4.70
CA TYR A 74 10.61 -2.17 -4.91
C TYR A 74 10.33 -1.24 -6.10
N PRO A 75 9.29 -0.37 -5.98
CA PRO A 75 8.89 0.53 -7.05
C PRO A 75 9.89 1.68 -7.22
N THR A 76 9.80 2.40 -8.33
CA THR A 76 10.60 3.62 -8.58
C THR A 76 10.07 4.83 -7.84
N PHE A 77 8.79 4.80 -7.46
CA PHE A 77 8.14 5.84 -6.64
C PHE A 77 6.99 5.28 -5.79
N LEU A 78 6.59 6.04 -4.80
CA LEU A 78 5.30 5.94 -4.12
C LEU A 78 4.63 7.32 -4.15
N VAL A 79 3.40 7.41 -3.70
CA VAL A 79 2.67 8.68 -3.63
C VAL A 79 2.48 9.07 -2.17
N LYS A 80 2.82 10.32 -1.83
CA LYS A 80 2.50 10.96 -0.55
C LYS A 80 1.53 12.10 -0.82
N ASN A 81 0.33 11.95 -0.32
CA ASN A 81 -0.82 12.81 -0.63
C ASN A 81 -1.09 12.83 -2.15
N GLU A 82 -0.71 13.90 -2.85
CA GLU A 82 -0.88 14.03 -4.31
C GLU A 82 0.47 14.06 -5.06
N LYS A 83 1.61 13.81 -4.37
CA LYS A 83 2.94 13.96 -4.97
C LYS A 83 3.68 12.63 -5.01
N ARG A 84 4.36 12.37 -6.12
CA ARG A 84 5.30 11.24 -6.23
C ARG A 84 6.53 11.46 -5.36
N VAL A 85 6.86 10.45 -4.57
CA VAL A 85 8.10 10.34 -3.80
C VAL A 85 9.00 9.36 -4.54
N LYS A 86 10.06 9.86 -5.16
CA LYS A 86 11.03 9.05 -5.92
C LYS A 86 11.80 8.14 -4.97
N LEU A 87 11.97 6.89 -5.37
CA LEU A 87 12.74 5.86 -4.67
C LEU A 87 14.01 5.50 -5.47
N ARG A 88 14.95 4.80 -4.82
CA ARG A 88 16.27 4.48 -5.38
C ARG A 88 16.30 3.15 -6.15
N ASN A 89 15.17 2.50 -6.28
CA ASN A 89 15.05 1.26 -7.03
C ASN A 89 15.17 1.49 -8.54
N ILE A 90 15.52 0.44 -9.28
CA ILE A 90 15.59 0.48 -10.75
C ILE A 90 14.68 -0.61 -11.29
N VAL A 91 13.76 -0.23 -12.17
CA VAL A 91 12.81 -1.10 -12.86
C VAL A 91 12.98 -0.88 -14.36
N PRO A 92 13.77 -1.71 -15.07
CA PRO A 92 14.12 -1.46 -16.49
C PRO A 92 12.90 -1.43 -17.42
N ASP A 93 11.97 -2.35 -17.20
CA ASP A 93 10.76 -2.51 -18.02
C ASP A 93 9.52 -2.04 -17.21
N GLU A 94 9.59 -0.81 -16.69
CA GLU A 94 8.49 -0.22 -15.92
C GLU A 94 7.28 0.04 -16.81
N GLY A 95 6.16 -0.54 -16.47
CA GLY A 95 4.91 -0.32 -17.19
C GLY A 95 4.30 1.05 -16.89
N GLN A 96 3.32 1.45 -17.70
CA GLN A 96 2.67 2.78 -17.60
C GLN A 96 2.07 3.09 -16.22
N TRP A 97 1.75 2.07 -15.41
CA TRP A 97 1.20 2.20 -14.07
C TRP A 97 2.24 2.04 -12.95
N GLY A 98 3.52 1.92 -13.28
CA GLY A 98 4.60 1.71 -12.33
C GLY A 98 4.85 0.25 -11.94
N GLN A 99 4.14 -0.70 -12.58
CA GLN A 99 4.36 -2.13 -12.36
C GLN A 99 5.64 -2.62 -13.07
N GLY A 100 6.19 -3.75 -12.60
CA GLY A 100 7.34 -4.38 -13.24
C GLY A 100 8.15 -5.28 -12.33
N VAL A 101 9.41 -5.47 -12.71
CA VAL A 101 10.37 -6.29 -11.96
C VAL A 101 11.62 -5.47 -11.67
N ALA A 102 11.88 -5.18 -10.40
CA ALA A 102 13.06 -4.41 -10.01
C ALA A 102 14.36 -5.20 -10.23
N SER A 103 15.28 -4.61 -10.96
CA SER A 103 16.67 -5.10 -11.13
C SER A 103 17.58 -4.62 -10.00
N LYS A 104 17.34 -3.44 -9.45
CA LYS A 104 18.00 -2.91 -8.24
C LYS A 104 16.97 -2.67 -7.14
N LYS A 105 17.18 -3.27 -5.98
CA LYS A 105 16.28 -3.31 -4.83
C LYS A 105 16.95 -2.64 -3.64
N ILE A 106 16.52 -1.42 -3.29
CA ILE A 106 17.06 -0.61 -2.17
C ILE A 106 15.96 -0.27 -1.19
N ASP A 107 14.91 0.38 -1.69
CA ASP A 107 13.81 0.89 -0.88
C ASP A 107 12.63 -0.10 -0.93
N TYR A 108 12.43 -0.82 0.17
CA TYR A 108 11.34 -1.78 0.33
C TYR A 108 10.07 -1.05 0.74
N SER A 109 9.08 -1.00 -0.12
CA SER A 109 7.86 -0.21 0.08
C SER A 109 7.06 -0.56 1.34
N PRO A 110 6.91 -1.85 1.78
CA PRO A 110 6.24 -2.14 3.03
C PRO A 110 6.92 -1.51 4.25
N ALA A 111 8.26 -1.48 4.28
CA ALA A 111 9.00 -0.84 5.38
C ALA A 111 8.78 0.69 5.40
N LEU A 112 8.72 1.32 4.21
CA LEU A 112 8.41 2.75 4.09
C LEU A 112 6.97 3.05 4.53
N MET A 113 6.01 2.20 4.14
CA MET A 113 4.62 2.31 4.57
C MET A 113 4.51 2.19 6.09
N ASN A 114 5.18 1.21 6.68
CA ASN A 114 5.17 1.05 8.14
C ASN A 114 5.75 2.28 8.86
N LYS A 115 6.83 2.85 8.34
CA LYS A 115 7.41 4.09 8.89
C LYS A 115 6.41 5.25 8.86
N GLU A 116 5.72 5.46 7.75
CA GLU A 116 4.71 6.53 7.63
C GLU A 116 3.46 6.24 8.49
N THR A 117 3.08 4.96 8.64
CA THR A 117 2.03 4.53 9.57
C THR A 117 2.34 4.91 11.01
N LEU A 118 3.53 4.55 11.50
CA LEU A 118 3.96 4.88 12.86
C LEU A 118 4.08 6.39 13.06
N GLY A 119 4.59 7.11 12.04
CA GLY A 119 4.67 8.57 12.07
C GLY A 119 3.31 9.26 12.13
N PHE A 120 2.29 8.70 11.45
CA PHE A 120 0.92 9.20 11.54
C PHE A 120 0.35 9.01 12.95
N ILE A 121 0.53 7.82 13.55
CA ILE A 121 0.07 7.54 14.91
C ILE A 121 0.73 8.51 15.91
N ASP A 122 2.06 8.71 15.81
CA ASP A 122 2.78 9.65 16.68
C ASP A 122 2.27 11.09 16.58
N ALA A 123 1.93 11.51 15.36
CA ALA A 123 1.46 12.88 15.12
C ALA A 123 0.04 13.12 15.64
N HIS A 124 -0.77 12.07 15.77
CA HIS A 124 -2.20 12.16 16.10
C HIS A 124 -2.60 11.43 17.39
N LYS A 125 -1.63 11.00 18.22
CA LYS A 125 -1.89 10.21 19.43
C LYS A 125 -2.75 10.91 20.48
N ASP A 126 -2.77 12.25 20.48
CA ASP A 126 -3.49 13.07 21.46
C ASP A 126 -4.88 13.51 20.96
N GLU A 127 -5.31 13.01 19.80
CA GLU A 127 -6.60 13.32 19.20
C GLU A 127 -7.30 12.06 18.63
N ARG A 128 -8.56 12.18 18.27
CA ARG A 128 -9.27 11.09 17.60
C ARG A 128 -8.76 10.96 16.18
N PHE A 129 -8.37 9.76 15.77
CA PHE A 129 -7.97 9.51 14.39
C PHE A 129 -8.60 8.24 13.82
N PHE A 130 -8.68 8.19 12.51
CA PHE A 130 -9.01 7.04 11.69
C PHE A 130 -7.85 6.76 10.73
N LEU A 131 -7.20 5.62 10.92
CA LEU A 131 -6.09 5.20 10.06
C LEU A 131 -6.47 3.90 9.33
N TYR A 132 -6.63 3.98 8.01
CA TYR A 132 -6.92 2.84 7.16
C TYR A 132 -5.61 2.25 6.61
N LEU A 133 -5.25 1.05 7.07
CA LEU A 133 -4.04 0.34 6.66
C LEU A 133 -4.39 -0.74 5.62
N SER A 134 -4.14 -0.45 4.35
CA SER A 134 -4.33 -1.36 3.23
C SER A 134 -2.99 -1.89 2.72
N TYR A 135 -2.22 -2.52 3.60
CA TYR A 135 -0.92 -3.11 3.28
C TYR A 135 -1.00 -4.10 2.12
N THR A 136 0.05 -4.16 1.31
CA THR A 136 0.10 -5.00 0.11
C THR A 136 0.61 -6.41 0.38
N LEU A 137 1.35 -6.62 1.47
CA LEU A 137 1.76 -7.96 1.91
C LEU A 137 0.54 -8.81 2.34
N PRO A 138 0.52 -10.09 2.08
CA PRO A 138 1.53 -10.93 1.41
C PRO A 138 1.22 -11.21 -0.07
N HIS A 139 0.76 -10.25 -0.85
CA HIS A 139 0.43 -10.40 -2.27
C HIS A 139 1.70 -10.69 -3.10
N ALA A 140 1.63 -11.60 -4.07
CA ALA A 140 2.75 -11.86 -4.97
C ALA A 140 2.85 -10.79 -6.06
N ASN A 141 4.08 -10.46 -6.50
CA ASN A 141 4.31 -9.68 -7.71
C ASN A 141 4.00 -10.54 -8.95
N ASN A 142 2.88 -10.24 -9.62
CA ASN A 142 2.40 -11.01 -10.76
C ASN A 142 3.36 -10.93 -11.96
N GLU A 143 4.00 -9.79 -12.20
CA GLU A 143 4.96 -9.56 -13.26
C GLU A 143 6.23 -10.40 -13.04
N ALA A 144 6.75 -10.40 -11.80
CA ALA A 144 7.88 -11.23 -11.42
C ALA A 144 7.54 -12.73 -11.48
N MET A 145 6.34 -13.12 -11.05
CA MET A 145 5.87 -14.51 -11.15
C MET A 145 5.88 -14.99 -12.61
N ARG A 146 5.37 -14.19 -13.54
CA ARG A 146 5.35 -14.53 -14.97
C ARG A 146 6.77 -14.57 -15.58
N LYS A 147 7.65 -13.64 -15.18
CA LYS A 147 9.00 -13.48 -15.77
C LYS A 147 10.01 -14.47 -15.18
N THR A 148 9.92 -14.81 -13.90
CA THR A 148 10.96 -15.55 -13.15
C THR A 148 10.45 -16.79 -12.43
N GLY A 149 9.14 -17.02 -12.41
CA GLY A 149 8.50 -18.05 -11.58
C GLY A 149 8.45 -17.73 -10.08
N ASP A 150 8.87 -16.51 -9.66
CA ASP A 150 8.89 -16.11 -8.23
C ASP A 150 8.40 -14.66 -8.06
N GLY A 151 7.22 -14.50 -7.48
CA GLY A 151 6.64 -13.19 -7.16
C GLY A 151 6.89 -12.72 -5.72
N THR A 152 7.65 -13.47 -4.92
CA THR A 152 7.83 -13.20 -3.49
C THR A 152 9.09 -12.37 -3.23
N ALA A 153 8.98 -11.06 -3.40
CA ALA A 153 10.10 -10.15 -3.18
C ALA A 153 10.15 -9.65 -1.73
N VAL A 154 11.15 -10.11 -0.97
CA VAL A 154 11.41 -9.71 0.42
C VAL A 154 12.87 -9.31 0.59
N PRO A 155 13.23 -8.47 1.57
CA PRO A 155 14.63 -8.13 1.88
C PRO A 155 15.43 -9.35 2.35
N SER A 156 14.80 -10.23 3.11
CA SER A 156 15.41 -11.45 3.64
C SER A 156 14.36 -12.52 3.87
N HIS A 157 14.75 -13.78 3.73
CA HIS A 157 13.92 -14.90 4.15
C HIS A 157 13.95 -15.14 5.68
N GLY A 158 14.73 -14.37 6.45
CA GLY A 158 14.79 -14.43 7.91
C GLY A 158 14.98 -15.86 8.44
N ILE A 159 14.12 -16.26 9.38
CA ILE A 159 14.12 -17.59 10.02
C ILE A 159 13.87 -18.74 9.02
N TYR A 160 13.38 -18.45 7.82
CA TYR A 160 13.09 -19.45 6.80
C TYR A 160 14.26 -19.73 5.87
N LYS A 161 15.37 -18.96 5.96
CA LYS A 161 16.54 -19.05 5.05
C LYS A 161 17.04 -20.50 4.89
N ASN A 162 17.16 -21.23 5.99
CA ASN A 162 17.73 -22.59 6.02
C ASN A 162 16.69 -23.72 5.92
N LYS A 163 15.41 -23.39 5.72
CA LYS A 163 14.37 -24.42 5.53
C LYS A 163 14.55 -25.12 4.19
N LYS A 164 14.26 -26.42 4.11
CA LYS A 164 14.26 -27.21 2.87
C LYS A 164 13.00 -26.97 2.03
N TRP A 165 12.60 -25.71 1.89
CA TRP A 165 11.45 -25.26 1.11
C TRP A 165 11.89 -24.62 -0.20
N THR A 166 10.97 -24.50 -1.16
CA THR A 166 11.21 -23.72 -2.36
C THR A 166 11.49 -22.26 -2.00
N LYS A 167 12.16 -21.53 -2.91
CA LYS A 167 12.41 -20.11 -2.72
C LYS A 167 11.11 -19.33 -2.53
N GLN A 168 10.09 -19.65 -3.31
CA GLN A 168 8.75 -19.05 -3.22
C GLN A 168 8.11 -19.28 -1.84
N ASN A 169 8.12 -20.52 -1.34
CA ASN A 169 7.54 -20.80 -0.04
C ASN A 169 8.25 -20.06 1.10
N LYS A 170 9.60 -19.95 1.02
CA LYS A 170 10.38 -19.13 1.97
C LYS A 170 10.01 -17.65 1.86
N GLY A 171 9.88 -17.14 0.64
CA GLY A 171 9.52 -15.76 0.38
C GLY A 171 8.10 -15.44 0.88
N GLN A 172 7.13 -16.32 0.61
CA GLN A 172 5.76 -16.15 1.08
C GLN A 172 5.67 -16.15 2.61
N ALA A 173 6.34 -17.10 3.26
CA ALA A 173 6.39 -17.17 4.73
C ALA A 173 7.06 -15.90 5.31
N ALA A 174 8.13 -15.41 4.68
CA ALA A 174 8.79 -14.17 5.10
C ALA A 174 7.87 -12.95 4.91
N MET A 175 7.09 -12.86 3.83
CA MET A 175 6.11 -11.78 3.63
C MET A 175 5.08 -11.74 4.75
N VAL A 176 4.58 -12.92 5.18
CA VAL A 176 3.62 -13.02 6.30
C VAL A 176 4.28 -12.54 7.59
N THR A 177 5.52 -12.97 7.88
CA THR A 177 6.25 -12.51 9.06
C THR A 177 6.50 -11.00 9.04
N TYR A 178 6.87 -10.42 7.88
CA TYR A 178 7.00 -8.97 7.75
C TYR A 178 5.70 -8.23 8.06
N LEU A 179 4.57 -8.76 7.57
CA LEU A 179 3.26 -8.17 7.87
C LEU A 179 2.92 -8.26 9.36
N ASP A 180 3.16 -9.42 9.97
CA ASP A 180 2.93 -9.65 11.40
C ASP A 180 3.78 -8.70 12.26
N ASP A 181 5.07 -8.56 11.94
CA ASP A 181 5.98 -7.62 12.61
C ASP A 181 5.49 -6.16 12.48
N MET A 182 5.01 -5.77 11.31
CA MET A 182 4.47 -4.42 11.08
C MET A 182 3.20 -4.19 11.92
N VAL A 183 2.28 -5.14 11.95
CA VAL A 183 1.08 -5.07 12.78
C VAL A 183 1.46 -5.02 14.27
N GLY A 184 2.40 -5.84 14.71
CA GLY A 184 2.92 -5.83 16.09
C GLY A 184 3.49 -4.46 16.48
N GLN A 185 4.22 -3.79 15.57
CA GLN A 185 4.73 -2.43 15.80
C GLN A 185 3.61 -1.40 15.92
N VAL A 186 2.55 -1.52 15.10
CA VAL A 186 1.38 -0.64 15.17
C VAL A 186 0.66 -0.82 16.51
N VAL A 187 0.34 -2.08 16.89
CA VAL A 187 -0.32 -2.37 18.18
C VAL A 187 0.48 -1.81 19.34
N LYS A 188 1.79 -2.09 19.38
CA LYS A 188 2.68 -1.55 20.44
C LYS A 188 2.68 -0.01 20.47
N ARG A 189 2.61 0.65 19.31
CA ARG A 189 2.58 2.12 19.26
C ARG A 189 1.27 2.71 19.77
N LEU A 190 0.15 1.98 19.63
CA LEU A 190 -1.16 2.39 20.14
C LEU A 190 -1.31 2.18 21.67
N GLU A 191 -0.43 1.39 22.29
CA GLU A 191 -0.42 1.13 23.73
C GLU A 191 0.43 2.14 24.52
N THR A 192 1.17 3.04 23.84
CA THR A 192 2.07 4.04 24.42
C THR A 192 1.53 5.46 24.32
#